data_db2f7168da45de317b3078a44c7e1972
#
_entry.id   db2f7168da45de317b3078a44c7e1972
#
_cell.length_a   1.000
_cell.length_b   1.000
_cell.length_c   1.000
_cell.angle_alpha   90.00
_cell.angle_beta   90.00
_cell.angle_gamma   90.00
#
_symmetry.space_group_name_H-M   'P 1'
#
loop_
_entity.id
_entity.type
_entity.pdbx_description
1 polymer ?
#
loop_
_entity_poly.entity_id
_entity_poly.type
_entity_poly.pdbx_seq_one_letter_code
_entity_poly.pdbx_strand_id
1 'polypeptide(L)'
;LSLAEDGVWWIKSARKKSGVDFEIPLMELPLRILEKYRDIAPEGKLLPMYSNCVLNYHLKHIAEICGIKRKLVFHTARHTYATEITLSHGVPLETVSKMLGHRQIKTTQIYAKVTDDKIDTDTRNLNEKIAERFSVVI
;
A
#
# COMPACT_ATOMS: atom_id res chain seq x y z
N LEU A 1 4.99 13.57 -9.53
CA LEU A 1 5.47 12.38 -10.24
C LEU A 1 6.84 12.65 -10.79
N SER A 2 7.71 11.65 -10.77
CA SER A 2 9.02 11.66 -11.45
C SER A 2 9.18 10.34 -12.21
N LEU A 3 9.75 10.43 -13.41
CA LEU A 3 10.13 9.27 -14.20
C LEU A 3 11.60 8.96 -13.88
N ALA A 4 11.92 7.73 -13.50
CA ALA A 4 13.27 7.27 -13.30
C ALA A 4 13.92 6.85 -14.64
N GLU A 5 15.23 6.67 -14.66
CA GLU A 5 16.00 6.30 -15.87
C GLU A 5 15.60 4.92 -16.42
N ASP A 6 15.11 4.03 -15.56
CA ASP A 6 14.57 2.71 -15.91
C ASP A 6 13.14 2.72 -16.46
N GLY A 7 12.55 3.91 -16.63
CA GLY A 7 11.19 4.08 -17.12
C GLY A 7 10.08 3.89 -16.06
N VAL A 8 10.43 3.68 -14.79
CA VAL A 8 9.46 3.53 -13.70
C VAL A 8 9.01 4.90 -13.20
N TRP A 9 7.71 5.08 -13.07
CA TRP A 9 7.13 6.28 -12.46
C TRP A 9 7.13 6.19 -10.94
N TRP A 10 7.53 7.29 -10.28
CA TRP A 10 7.58 7.41 -8.83
C TRP A 10 6.70 8.54 -8.31
N ILE A 11 5.98 8.29 -7.21
CA ILE A 11 5.38 9.33 -6.40
C ILE A 11 6.39 9.72 -5.31
N LYS A 12 6.80 10.98 -5.32
CA LYS A 12 7.62 11.59 -4.27
C LYS A 12 6.77 12.63 -3.55
N SER A 13 6.66 12.52 -2.25
CA SER A 13 5.85 13.45 -1.45
C SER A 13 6.28 13.43 0.01
N ALA A 14 5.82 14.41 0.78
CA ALA A 14 5.97 14.46 2.23
C ALA A 14 4.63 14.23 2.92
N ARG A 15 4.63 13.43 3.97
CA ARG A 15 3.42 13.23 4.76
C ARG A 15 3.13 14.47 5.62
N LYS A 16 2.01 15.16 5.38
CA LYS A 16 1.63 16.40 6.09
C LYS A 16 1.70 16.29 7.63
N LYS A 17 1.30 15.13 8.19
CA LYS A 17 1.23 14.92 9.64
C LYS A 17 2.59 14.69 10.30
N SER A 18 3.53 14.07 9.63
CA SER A 18 4.83 13.66 10.20
C SER A 18 6.02 14.42 9.61
N GLY A 19 5.84 15.14 8.49
CA GLY A 19 6.92 15.76 7.73
C GLY A 19 7.90 14.77 7.09
N VAL A 20 7.58 13.47 7.12
CA VAL A 20 8.46 12.42 6.58
C VAL A 20 8.26 12.32 5.09
N ASP A 21 9.36 12.43 4.35
CA ASP A 21 9.37 12.17 2.91
C ASP A 21 9.18 10.69 2.63
N PHE A 22 8.48 10.40 1.56
CA PHE A 22 8.31 9.05 1.05
C PHE A 22 8.38 9.04 -0.48
N GLU A 23 8.88 7.95 -1.00
CA GLU A 23 8.97 7.68 -2.42
C GLU A 23 8.40 6.28 -2.68
N ILE A 24 7.49 6.18 -3.65
CA ILE A 24 6.83 4.91 -3.99
C ILE A 24 6.85 4.74 -5.50
N PRO A 25 7.40 3.62 -6.00
CA PRO A 25 7.27 3.28 -7.40
C PRO A 25 5.80 2.94 -7.72
N LEU A 26 5.31 3.41 -8.84
CA LEU A 26 3.94 3.14 -9.27
C LEU A 26 3.87 1.82 -10.02
N MET A 27 2.99 0.95 -9.54
CA MET A 27 2.56 -0.24 -10.25
C MET A 27 1.65 0.14 -11.44
N GLU A 28 1.40 -0.80 -12.33
CA GLU A 28 0.60 -0.59 -13.55
C GLU A 28 -0.82 -0.08 -13.27
N LEU A 29 -1.53 -0.68 -12.31
CA LEU A 29 -2.90 -0.29 -11.99
C LEU A 29 -3.03 1.16 -11.52
N PRO A 30 -2.23 1.67 -10.56
CA PRO A 30 -2.17 3.09 -10.23
C PRO A 30 -1.89 3.99 -11.43
N LEU A 31 -1.00 3.61 -12.35
CA LEU A 31 -0.71 4.39 -13.55
C LEU A 31 -1.93 4.51 -14.45
N ARG A 32 -2.64 3.42 -14.72
CA ARG A 32 -3.89 3.42 -15.49
C ARG A 32 -4.96 4.30 -14.85
N ILE A 33 -5.06 4.32 -13.52
CA ILE A 33 -5.98 5.20 -12.81
C ILE A 33 -5.60 6.66 -13.01
N LEU A 34 -4.32 7.01 -12.87
CA LEU A 34 -3.85 8.39 -13.09
C LEU A 34 -4.10 8.83 -14.52
N GLU A 35 -3.88 7.98 -15.50
CA GLU A 35 -4.13 8.26 -16.90
C GLU A 35 -5.61 8.53 -17.18
N LYS A 36 -6.51 7.68 -16.63
CA LYS A 36 -7.97 7.86 -16.75
C LYS A 36 -8.44 9.22 -16.24
N TYR A 37 -7.80 9.78 -15.23
CA TYR A 37 -8.22 11.05 -14.61
C TYR A 37 -7.34 12.24 -15.01
N ARG A 38 -6.41 12.08 -15.95
CA ARG A 38 -5.45 13.11 -16.36
C ARG A 38 -6.15 14.42 -16.79
N ASP A 39 -7.16 14.31 -17.65
CA ASP A 39 -7.81 15.47 -18.26
C ASP A 39 -8.83 16.17 -17.34
N ILE A 40 -9.24 15.52 -16.26
CA ILE A 40 -10.21 16.05 -15.28
C ILE A 40 -9.59 16.39 -13.93
N ALA A 41 -8.32 16.06 -13.74
CA ALA A 41 -7.59 16.44 -12.53
C ALA A 41 -7.34 17.97 -12.56
N PRO A 42 -7.57 18.69 -11.45
CA PRO A 42 -7.23 20.11 -11.36
C PRO A 42 -5.73 20.34 -11.58
N GLU A 43 -5.37 21.51 -12.10
CA GLU A 43 -3.98 21.88 -12.32
C GLU A 43 -3.11 21.66 -11.07
N GLY A 44 -1.95 21.04 -11.25
CA GLY A 44 -1.02 20.70 -10.18
C GLY A 44 -1.45 19.52 -9.29
N LYS A 45 -2.56 18.82 -9.64
CA LYS A 45 -3.00 17.61 -8.92
C LYS A 45 -2.98 16.38 -9.81
N LEU A 46 -2.77 15.22 -9.21
CA LEU A 46 -2.77 13.92 -9.90
C LEU A 46 -4.18 13.34 -10.07
N LEU A 47 -5.10 13.70 -9.19
CA LEU A 47 -6.46 13.18 -9.12
C LEU A 47 -7.44 14.29 -8.72
N PRO A 48 -8.70 14.23 -9.15
CA PRO A 48 -9.77 15.12 -8.70
C PRO A 48 -10.21 14.74 -7.28
N MET A 49 -9.44 15.16 -6.26
CA MET A 49 -9.68 14.78 -4.87
C MET A 49 -10.66 15.74 -4.17
N TYR A 50 -11.64 15.15 -3.52
CA TYR A 50 -12.52 15.81 -2.56
C TYR A 50 -11.94 15.86 -1.15
N SER A 51 -12.56 16.62 -0.26
CA SER A 51 -12.19 16.58 1.17
C SER A 51 -12.48 15.21 1.77
N ASN A 52 -11.74 14.84 2.84
CA ASN A 52 -11.98 13.57 3.54
C ASN A 52 -13.42 13.41 4.05
N CYS A 53 -14.08 14.53 4.40
CA CYS A 53 -15.47 14.51 4.84
C CYS A 53 -16.40 14.04 3.71
N VAL A 54 -16.25 14.64 2.53
CA VAL A 54 -17.03 14.28 1.33
C VAL A 54 -16.75 12.86 0.89
N LEU A 55 -15.48 12.45 0.87
CA LEU A 55 -15.11 11.07 0.55
C LEU A 55 -15.73 10.06 1.50
N ASN A 56 -15.68 10.31 2.80
CA ASN A 56 -16.28 9.43 3.80
C ASN A 56 -17.82 9.38 3.71
N TYR A 57 -18.45 10.49 3.35
CA TYR A 57 -19.89 10.53 3.08
C TYR A 57 -20.25 9.59 1.92
N HIS A 58 -19.57 9.69 0.78
CA HIS A 58 -19.83 8.81 -0.37
C HIS A 58 -19.47 7.34 -0.06
N LEU A 59 -18.38 7.08 0.67
CA LEU A 59 -18.02 5.72 1.08
C LEU A 59 -19.08 5.08 1.97
N LYS A 60 -19.74 5.84 2.83
CA LYS A 60 -20.88 5.36 3.62
C LYS A 60 -22.02 4.91 2.73
N HIS A 61 -22.42 5.72 1.75
CA HIS A 61 -23.47 5.35 0.80
C HIS A 61 -23.12 4.12 -0.04
N ILE A 62 -21.88 4.03 -0.52
CA ILE A 62 -21.40 2.84 -1.23
C ILE A 62 -21.50 1.60 -0.35
N ALA A 63 -21.07 1.70 0.92
CA ALA A 63 -21.16 0.59 1.86
C ALA A 63 -22.61 0.14 2.08
N GLU A 64 -23.56 1.08 2.21
CA GLU A 64 -24.99 0.80 2.34
C GLU A 64 -25.53 0.07 1.11
N ILE A 65 -25.26 0.57 -0.10
CA ILE A 65 -25.70 -0.05 -1.36
C ILE A 65 -25.11 -1.46 -1.53
N CYS A 66 -23.86 -1.66 -1.16
CA CYS A 66 -23.14 -2.94 -1.28
C CYS A 66 -23.41 -3.90 -0.11
N GLY A 67 -24.24 -3.53 0.87
CA GLY A 67 -24.52 -4.37 2.05
C GLY A 67 -23.30 -4.58 2.97
N ILE A 68 -22.30 -3.68 2.92
CA ILE A 68 -21.09 -3.75 3.74
C ILE A 68 -21.41 -3.25 5.15
N LYS A 69 -21.49 -4.18 6.11
CA LYS A 69 -21.87 -3.86 7.51
C LYS A 69 -20.78 -3.11 8.29
N ARG A 70 -19.49 -3.29 7.93
CA ARG A 70 -18.40 -2.59 8.60
C ARG A 70 -18.32 -1.13 8.17
N LYS A 71 -17.86 -0.26 9.08
CA LYS A 71 -17.61 1.15 8.75
C LYS A 71 -16.51 1.27 7.69
N LEU A 72 -16.88 1.79 6.53
CA LEU A 72 -15.96 2.08 5.44
C LEU A 72 -15.59 3.57 5.46
N VAL A 73 -14.31 3.88 5.58
CA VAL A 73 -13.77 5.24 5.59
C VAL A 73 -12.55 5.34 4.69
N PHE A 74 -12.18 6.53 4.23
CA PHE A 74 -11.03 6.73 3.35
C PHE A 74 -9.72 6.15 3.93
N HIS A 75 -9.55 6.20 5.25
CA HIS A 75 -8.41 5.59 5.92
C HIS A 75 -8.37 4.06 5.81
N THR A 76 -9.50 3.40 5.56
CA THR A 76 -9.57 1.95 5.34
C THR A 76 -8.71 1.53 4.14
N ALA A 77 -8.65 2.35 3.07
CA ALA A 77 -7.81 2.08 1.92
C ALA A 77 -6.32 1.98 2.29
N ARG A 78 -5.86 2.82 3.23
CA ARG A 78 -4.49 2.77 3.73
C ARG A 78 -4.22 1.50 4.55
N HIS A 79 -5.21 1.05 5.34
CA HIS A 79 -5.13 -0.23 6.03
C HIS A 79 -5.02 -1.39 5.04
N THR A 80 -5.93 -1.44 4.06
CA THR A 80 -5.93 -2.49 3.03
C THR A 80 -4.61 -2.49 2.24
N TYR A 81 -4.08 -1.33 1.88
CA TYR A 81 -2.78 -1.25 1.22
C TYR A 81 -1.65 -1.84 2.09
N ALA A 82 -1.61 -1.49 3.37
CA ALA A 82 -0.59 -1.99 4.28
C ALA A 82 -0.72 -3.50 4.55
N THR A 83 -1.93 -4.02 4.72
CA THR A 83 -2.17 -5.43 5.06
C THR A 83 -2.22 -6.31 3.82
N GLU A 84 -3.23 -6.09 2.97
CA GLU A 84 -3.57 -6.99 1.86
C GLU A 84 -2.67 -6.81 0.64
N ILE A 85 -2.23 -5.58 0.36
CA ILE A 85 -1.45 -5.32 -0.86
C ILE A 85 0.06 -5.49 -0.61
N THR A 86 0.55 -5.20 0.59
CA THR A 86 1.99 -5.23 0.85
C THR A 86 2.41 -6.36 1.79
N LEU A 87 2.00 -6.36 3.04
CA LEU A 87 2.46 -7.33 4.05
C LEU A 87 2.07 -8.78 3.72
N SER A 88 0.85 -9.01 3.21
CA SER A 88 0.40 -10.35 2.79
C SER A 88 1.21 -10.92 1.62
N HIS A 89 1.78 -10.03 0.79
CA HIS A 89 2.66 -10.41 -0.33
C HIS A 89 4.15 -10.41 0.04
N GLY A 90 4.48 -10.43 1.32
CA GLY A 90 5.85 -10.59 1.79
C GLY A 90 6.70 -9.32 1.76
N VAL A 91 6.11 -8.12 1.53
CA VAL A 91 6.87 -6.87 1.62
C VAL A 91 7.28 -6.66 3.08
N PRO A 92 8.59 -6.45 3.38
CA PRO A 92 9.06 -6.25 4.75
C PRO A 92 8.39 -5.07 5.44
N LEU A 93 8.17 -5.20 6.75
CA LEU A 93 7.50 -4.20 7.57
C LEU A 93 8.19 -2.82 7.50
N GLU A 94 9.51 -2.81 7.48
CA GLU A 94 10.35 -1.62 7.36
C GLU A 94 10.11 -0.90 6.03
N THR A 95 10.00 -1.67 4.95
CA THR A 95 9.69 -1.14 3.62
C THR A 95 8.30 -0.52 3.60
N VAL A 96 7.28 -1.24 4.11
CA VAL A 96 5.91 -0.72 4.24
C VAL A 96 5.88 0.54 5.10
N SER A 97 6.64 0.60 6.18
CA SER A 97 6.75 1.77 7.04
C SER A 97 7.25 3.01 6.30
N LYS A 98 8.28 2.85 5.46
CA LYS A 98 8.80 3.91 4.59
C LYS A 98 7.77 4.33 3.54
N MET A 99 7.16 3.37 2.84
CA MET A 99 6.12 3.64 1.83
C MET A 99 4.93 4.40 2.42
N LEU A 100 4.58 4.14 3.68
CA LEU A 100 3.53 4.85 4.40
C LEU A 100 3.98 6.20 4.99
N GLY A 101 5.24 6.58 4.90
CA GLY A 101 5.79 7.79 5.50
C GLY A 101 5.64 7.81 7.03
N HIS A 102 5.82 6.66 7.69
CA HIS A 102 5.81 6.58 9.15
C HIS A 102 7.19 6.94 9.71
N ARG A 103 7.19 7.85 10.70
CA ARG A 103 8.42 8.23 11.40
C ARG A 103 8.96 7.10 12.30
N GLN A 104 8.06 6.28 12.83
CA GLN A 104 8.39 5.17 13.71
C GLN A 104 7.74 3.88 13.21
N ILE A 105 8.49 2.80 13.16
CA ILE A 105 8.03 1.50 12.71
C ILE A 105 6.88 0.96 13.57
N LYS A 106 6.85 1.30 14.86
CA LYS A 106 5.74 0.95 15.78
C LYS A 106 4.37 1.35 15.22
N THR A 107 4.28 2.44 14.45
CA THR A 107 3.03 2.85 13.80
C THR A 107 2.60 1.88 12.71
N THR A 108 3.53 1.13 12.13
CA THR A 108 3.25 0.12 11.09
C THR A 108 2.96 -1.25 11.70
N GLN A 109 3.50 -1.55 12.88
CA GLN A 109 3.30 -2.81 13.58
C GLN A 109 1.83 -3.15 13.87
N ILE A 110 0.96 -2.14 13.96
CA ILE A 110 -0.50 -2.35 14.09
C ILE A 110 -1.11 -3.14 12.91
N TYR A 111 -0.45 -3.12 11.74
CA TYR A 111 -0.85 -3.86 10.54
C TYR A 111 -0.22 -5.26 10.48
N ALA A 112 0.86 -5.50 11.20
CA ALA A 112 1.63 -6.75 11.17
C ALA A 112 1.06 -7.75 12.17
N LYS A 113 -0.09 -8.36 11.85
CA LYS A 113 -0.55 -9.55 12.56
C LYS A 113 0.13 -10.76 11.93
N VAL A 114 1.05 -11.35 12.66
CA VAL A 114 1.63 -12.65 12.29
C VAL A 114 0.62 -13.72 12.65
N THR A 115 0.12 -14.44 11.65
CA THR A 115 -0.77 -15.61 11.81
C THR A 115 0.05 -16.89 11.65
N ASP A 116 -0.48 -18.00 12.14
CA ASP A 116 0.16 -19.32 11.97
C ASP A 116 0.31 -19.67 10.48
N ASP A 117 -0.69 -19.32 9.65
CA ASP A 117 -0.62 -19.47 8.19
C ASP A 117 0.53 -18.67 7.56
N LYS A 118 0.80 -17.49 8.08
CA LYS A 118 1.94 -16.66 7.62
C LYS A 118 3.27 -17.33 7.99
N ILE A 119 3.38 -17.86 9.20
CA ILE A 119 4.60 -18.58 9.65
C ILE A 119 4.84 -19.81 8.75
N ASP A 120 3.81 -20.60 8.48
CA ASP A 120 3.90 -21.78 7.62
C ASP A 120 4.34 -21.39 6.20
N THR A 121 3.70 -20.39 5.61
CA THR A 121 4.02 -19.90 4.26
C THR A 121 5.46 -19.38 4.17
N ASP A 122 5.89 -18.57 5.13
CA ASP A 122 7.25 -18.02 5.15
C ASP A 122 8.30 -19.13 5.36
N THR A 123 7.98 -20.14 6.16
CA THR A 123 8.85 -21.29 6.39
C THR A 123 8.99 -22.17 5.15
N ARG A 124 7.90 -22.41 4.41
CA ARG A 124 7.94 -23.15 3.14
C ARG A 124 8.79 -22.41 2.10
N ASN A 125 8.55 -21.10 1.92
CA ASN A 125 9.34 -20.28 1.00
C ASN A 125 10.83 -20.26 1.37
N LEU A 126 11.14 -20.24 2.67
CA LEU A 126 12.52 -20.34 3.16
C LEU A 126 13.13 -21.69 2.83
N ASN A 127 12.38 -22.78 3.06
CA ASN A 127 12.85 -24.14 2.77
C ASN A 127 13.17 -24.34 1.29
N GLU A 128 12.31 -23.84 0.38
CA GLU A 128 12.55 -23.88 -1.06
C GLU A 128 13.85 -23.15 -1.44
N LYS A 129 14.03 -21.92 -0.94
CA LYS A 129 15.24 -21.13 -1.21
C LYS A 129 16.51 -21.76 -0.64
N ILE A 130 16.42 -22.46 0.50
CA ILE A 130 17.54 -23.18 1.10
C ILE A 130 17.86 -24.44 0.28
N ALA A 131 16.83 -25.19 -0.14
CA ALA A 131 17.00 -26.39 -0.95
C ALA A 131 17.66 -26.10 -2.31
N GLU A 132 17.33 -24.97 -2.94
CA GLU A 132 18.00 -24.52 -4.17
C GLU A 132 19.47 -24.16 -3.96
N ARG A 133 19.84 -23.71 -2.77
CA ARG A 133 21.20 -23.22 -2.47
C ARG A 133 22.11 -24.28 -1.86
N PHE A 134 21.54 -25.22 -1.13
CA PHE A 134 22.25 -26.25 -0.39
C PHE A 134 21.69 -27.63 -0.75
N SER A 135 22.38 -28.37 -1.64
CA SER A 135 22.12 -29.80 -1.80
C SER A 135 22.63 -30.53 -0.56
N VAL A 136 21.72 -30.95 0.30
CA VAL A 136 22.07 -31.84 1.41
C VAL A 136 22.20 -33.25 0.84
N VAL A 137 23.45 -33.74 0.73
CA VAL A 137 23.72 -35.16 0.47
C VAL A 137 23.58 -35.87 1.84
N ILE A 138 22.49 -36.60 2.00
CA ILE A 138 22.29 -37.54 3.15
C ILE A 138 22.78 -38.91 2.75
#